data_e656bd123373bd9fc67d74b47b6a939e
#
_entry.id   e656bd123373bd9fc67d74b47b6a939e
#
_cell.length_a   1.000
_cell.length_b   1.000
_cell.length_c   1.000
_cell.angle_alpha   90.00
_cell.angle_beta   90.00
_cell.angle_gamma   90.00
#
_symmetry.space_group_name_H-M   'P 1'
#
loop_
_entity.id
_entity.type
_entity.pdbx_description
1 polymer ?
#
loop_
_entity_poly.entity_id
_entity_poly.type
_entity_poly.pdbx_seq_one_letter_code
_entity_poly.pdbx_strand_id
1 'polypeptide(L)'
;MEDSAYELMYESELNHWWDKGRRKIALSLIKKYSRASSMKQKILDLGCGTGAMAKEIEAIGEYYGVDVSERAVNLCKKRGIKNIEQGDALCIPHANDQFDVVLALDVIEHVKDDIGAIAEMRRVLRSGGTVIVTVPAFKFLWGPTDIFFHHYRRYRLHELKSKIERSGFSVFKSSYFNTFLFPPVFLVKLLMKGFHLPMKLENEVSRNVINDIWIVNKILYGIFFLESVLLKYVNFPFGISAVVIGRKD
;
A
#
# COMPACT_ATOMS: atom_id res chain seq x y z
N MET A 1 -10.14 -10.48 4.80
CA MET A 1 -11.06 -9.54 4.12
C MET A 1 -12.18 -10.35 3.47
N GLU A 2 -13.42 -9.84 3.42
CA GLU A 2 -14.56 -10.54 2.82
C GLU A 2 -14.52 -10.46 1.30
N ASP A 3 -15.11 -11.47 0.59
CA ASP A 3 -15.15 -11.51 -0.89
C ASP A 3 -15.85 -10.31 -1.50
N SER A 4 -16.89 -9.79 -0.84
CA SER A 4 -17.62 -8.58 -1.24
C SER A 4 -16.73 -7.33 -1.31
N ALA A 5 -15.69 -7.25 -0.48
CA ALA A 5 -14.75 -6.15 -0.50
C ALA A 5 -13.84 -6.18 -1.74
N TYR A 6 -13.45 -7.38 -2.19
CA TYR A 6 -12.67 -7.51 -3.43
C TYR A 6 -13.47 -7.13 -4.68
N GLU A 7 -14.78 -7.42 -4.73
CA GLU A 7 -15.64 -6.96 -5.82
C GLU A 7 -15.72 -5.43 -5.88
N LEU A 8 -15.96 -4.80 -4.74
CA LEU A 8 -16.00 -3.34 -4.63
C LEU A 8 -14.66 -2.70 -5.05
N MET A 9 -13.53 -3.29 -4.64
CA MET A 9 -12.21 -2.85 -5.06
C MET A 9 -12.05 -2.99 -6.57
N TYR A 10 -12.43 -4.14 -7.14
CA TYR A 10 -12.31 -4.41 -8.56
C TYR A 10 -13.04 -3.37 -9.43
N GLU A 11 -14.22 -2.92 -8.99
CA GLU A 11 -15.02 -1.92 -9.71
C GLU A 11 -14.48 -0.49 -9.56
N SER A 12 -14.01 -0.12 -8.37
CA SER A 12 -13.73 1.27 -8.03
C SER A 12 -12.25 1.66 -8.15
N GLU A 13 -11.31 0.77 -7.85
CA GLU A 13 -9.89 1.12 -7.63
C GLU A 13 -9.19 1.72 -8.84
N LEU A 14 -9.61 1.41 -10.07
CA LEU A 14 -9.02 2.00 -11.27
C LEU A 14 -9.40 3.47 -11.44
N ASN A 15 -10.55 3.89 -10.90
CA ASN A 15 -11.12 5.21 -11.14
C ASN A 15 -11.11 6.13 -9.92
N HIS A 16 -11.17 5.56 -8.73
CA HIS A 16 -11.23 6.32 -7.50
C HIS A 16 -9.93 7.11 -7.24
N TRP A 17 -10.07 8.38 -6.85
CA TRP A 17 -8.94 9.32 -6.66
C TRP A 17 -7.91 8.82 -5.65
N TRP A 18 -8.38 8.21 -4.55
CA TRP A 18 -7.52 7.67 -3.50
C TRP A 18 -6.61 6.57 -4.00
N ASP A 19 -7.19 5.58 -4.70
CA ASP A 19 -6.44 4.42 -5.23
C ASP A 19 -5.49 4.85 -6.33
N LYS A 20 -5.93 5.74 -7.24
CA LYS A 20 -5.05 6.36 -8.25
C LYS A 20 -3.88 7.11 -7.60
N GLY A 21 -4.16 7.88 -6.55
CA GLY A 21 -3.15 8.63 -5.82
C GLY A 21 -2.10 7.73 -5.17
N ARG A 22 -2.54 6.69 -4.47
CA ARG A 22 -1.66 5.69 -3.85
C ARG A 22 -0.80 4.96 -4.86
N ARG A 23 -1.38 4.48 -5.96
CA ARG A 23 -0.63 3.88 -7.07
C ARG A 23 0.41 4.84 -7.63
N LYS A 24 0.05 6.12 -7.81
CA LYS A 24 1.00 7.15 -8.29
C LYS A 24 2.17 7.35 -7.35
N ILE A 25 1.93 7.38 -6.04
CA ILE A 25 2.98 7.45 -5.02
C ILE A 25 3.89 6.22 -5.12
N ALA A 26 3.33 5.01 -5.08
CA ALA A 26 4.08 3.78 -5.17
C ALA A 26 4.97 3.73 -6.42
N LEU A 27 4.40 3.98 -7.60
CA LEU A 27 5.15 4.03 -8.86
C LEU A 27 6.27 5.08 -8.87
N SER A 28 6.02 6.25 -8.25
CA SER A 28 7.03 7.30 -8.17
C SER A 28 8.23 6.87 -7.33
N LEU A 29 7.97 6.10 -6.26
CA LEU A 29 8.99 5.56 -5.36
C LEU A 29 9.74 4.40 -6.01
N ILE A 30 9.04 3.48 -6.69
CA ILE A 30 9.67 2.40 -7.47
C ILE A 30 10.66 3.01 -8.47
N LYS A 31 10.20 3.93 -9.32
CA LYS A 31 11.03 4.56 -10.35
C LYS A 31 12.26 5.29 -9.80
N LYS A 32 12.16 5.85 -8.59
CA LYS A 32 13.28 6.57 -7.98
C LYS A 32 14.26 5.65 -7.25
N TYR A 33 13.75 4.64 -6.55
CA TYR A 33 14.54 3.90 -5.57
C TYR A 33 14.87 2.46 -5.98
N SER A 34 14.21 1.90 -7.00
CA SER A 34 14.69 0.67 -7.63
C SER A 34 15.99 0.97 -8.40
N ARG A 35 16.91 0.04 -8.40
CA ARG A 35 18.16 0.20 -9.15
C ARG A 35 17.88 0.22 -10.65
N ALA A 36 18.49 1.16 -11.37
CA ALA A 36 18.51 1.11 -12.82
C ALA A 36 19.23 -0.19 -13.25
N SER A 37 18.54 -1.01 -14.04
CA SER A 37 19.08 -2.24 -14.62
C SER A 37 18.93 -2.18 -16.14
N SER A 38 19.87 -2.78 -16.88
CA SER A 38 19.76 -2.97 -18.33
C SER A 38 18.69 -4.04 -18.69
N MET A 39 18.33 -4.89 -17.74
CA MET A 39 17.28 -5.90 -17.89
C MET A 39 15.99 -5.44 -17.21
N LYS A 40 14.84 -5.95 -17.68
CA LYS A 40 13.55 -5.74 -17.01
C LYS A 40 13.62 -6.27 -15.58
N GLN A 41 13.31 -5.42 -14.62
CA GLN A 41 13.27 -5.79 -13.20
C GLN A 41 12.07 -6.69 -12.91
N LYS A 42 12.26 -7.73 -12.11
CA LYS A 42 11.18 -8.55 -11.56
C LYS A 42 10.61 -7.88 -10.31
N ILE A 43 9.36 -7.54 -10.35
CA ILE A 43 8.67 -6.79 -9.29
C ILE A 43 7.54 -7.65 -8.74
N LEU A 44 7.64 -8.01 -7.47
CA LEU A 44 6.59 -8.71 -6.73
C LEU A 44 5.68 -7.69 -6.04
N ASP A 45 4.38 -7.80 -6.28
CA ASP A 45 3.31 -7.10 -5.58
C ASP A 45 2.67 -8.09 -4.60
N LEU A 46 3.12 -8.05 -3.35
CA LEU A 46 2.61 -8.91 -2.27
C LEU A 46 1.33 -8.30 -1.71
N GLY A 47 0.26 -9.10 -1.60
CA GLY A 47 -1.08 -8.61 -1.31
C GLY A 47 -1.63 -7.77 -2.45
N CYS A 48 -1.51 -8.27 -3.68
CA CYS A 48 -1.81 -7.52 -4.91
C CYS A 48 -3.30 -7.18 -5.08
N GLY A 49 -4.17 -7.72 -4.23
CA GLY A 49 -5.61 -7.51 -4.31
C GLY A 49 -6.16 -7.90 -5.68
N THR A 50 -6.86 -6.99 -6.33
CA THR A 50 -7.43 -7.25 -7.67
C THR A 50 -6.50 -6.83 -8.81
N GLY A 51 -5.21 -6.54 -8.53
CA GLY A 51 -4.18 -6.31 -9.53
C GLY A 51 -4.16 -4.91 -10.14
N ALA A 52 -4.63 -3.89 -9.43
CA ALA A 52 -4.69 -2.53 -9.95
C ALA A 52 -3.32 -1.94 -10.35
N MET A 53 -2.23 -2.41 -9.73
CA MET A 53 -0.86 -1.96 -10.02
C MET A 53 -0.24 -2.63 -11.25
N ALA A 54 -0.79 -3.77 -11.70
CA ALA A 54 -0.14 -4.65 -12.67
C ALA A 54 0.25 -3.91 -13.97
N LYS A 55 -0.72 -3.23 -14.58
CA LYS A 55 -0.48 -2.53 -15.86
C LYS A 55 0.59 -1.46 -15.78
N GLU A 56 0.62 -0.72 -14.69
CA GLU A 56 1.63 0.32 -14.46
C GLU A 56 3.02 -0.25 -14.17
N ILE A 57 3.08 -1.40 -13.47
CA ILE A 57 4.35 -2.08 -13.20
C ILE A 57 4.87 -2.77 -14.47
N GLU A 58 4.00 -3.39 -15.29
CA GLU A 58 4.38 -4.00 -16.59
C GLU A 58 5.02 -2.99 -17.55
N ALA A 59 4.68 -1.70 -17.41
CA ALA A 59 5.32 -0.64 -18.20
C ALA A 59 6.78 -0.35 -17.78
N ILE A 60 7.22 -0.84 -16.61
CA ILE A 60 8.57 -0.56 -16.06
C ILE A 60 9.35 -1.83 -15.69
N GLY A 61 8.72 -3.00 -15.67
CA GLY A 61 9.31 -4.26 -15.26
C GLY A 61 8.47 -5.47 -15.61
N GLU A 62 8.83 -6.61 -15.05
CA GLU A 62 8.02 -7.83 -15.06
C GLU A 62 7.17 -7.87 -13.77
N TYR A 63 5.86 -7.91 -13.93
CA TYR A 63 4.92 -7.97 -12.82
C TYR A 63 4.70 -9.40 -12.34
N TYR A 64 4.74 -9.59 -11.03
CA TYR A 64 4.31 -10.78 -10.32
C TYR A 64 3.41 -10.35 -9.18
N GLY A 65 2.26 -11.01 -9.00
CA GLY A 65 1.33 -10.71 -7.91
C GLY A 65 1.07 -11.94 -7.06
N VAL A 66 1.00 -11.75 -5.76
CA VAL A 66 0.62 -12.78 -4.79
C VAL A 66 -0.46 -12.20 -3.88
N ASP A 67 -1.55 -12.95 -3.70
CA ASP A 67 -2.58 -12.63 -2.71
C ASP A 67 -3.07 -13.90 -2.02
N VAL A 68 -3.44 -13.80 -0.75
CA VAL A 68 -3.95 -14.94 0.03
C VAL A 68 -5.35 -15.35 -0.41
N SER A 69 -6.11 -14.45 -1.01
CA SER A 69 -7.49 -14.66 -1.44
C SER A 69 -7.55 -15.24 -2.85
N GLU A 70 -8.15 -16.42 -2.96
CA GLU A 70 -8.48 -17.01 -4.26
C GLU A 70 -9.38 -16.08 -5.09
N ARG A 71 -10.30 -15.33 -4.43
CA ARG A 71 -11.16 -14.35 -5.08
C ARG A 71 -10.36 -13.25 -5.75
N ALA A 72 -9.38 -12.67 -5.05
CA ALA A 72 -8.47 -11.66 -5.58
C ALA A 72 -7.72 -12.18 -6.82
N VAL A 73 -7.13 -13.38 -6.72
CA VAL A 73 -6.42 -14.05 -7.81
C VAL A 73 -7.31 -14.23 -9.04
N ASN A 74 -8.57 -14.66 -8.84
CA ASN A 74 -9.52 -14.84 -9.94
C ASN A 74 -9.91 -13.50 -10.61
N LEU A 75 -10.03 -12.42 -9.84
CA LEU A 75 -10.27 -11.06 -10.37
C LEU A 75 -9.05 -10.54 -11.15
N CYS A 76 -7.83 -10.82 -10.69
CA CYS A 76 -6.61 -10.53 -11.45
C CYS A 76 -6.60 -11.26 -12.81
N LYS A 77 -6.92 -12.55 -12.81
CA LYS A 77 -7.03 -13.34 -14.05
C LYS A 77 -8.09 -12.77 -14.99
N LYS A 78 -9.23 -12.32 -14.45
CA LYS A 78 -10.29 -11.65 -15.23
C LYS A 78 -9.81 -10.34 -15.87
N ARG A 79 -8.82 -9.63 -15.24
CA ARG A 79 -8.14 -8.47 -15.84
C ARG A 79 -7.08 -8.86 -16.89
N GLY A 80 -6.84 -10.14 -17.12
CA GLY A 80 -5.84 -10.64 -18.07
C GLY A 80 -4.41 -10.65 -17.54
N ILE A 81 -4.22 -10.51 -16.22
CA ILE A 81 -2.88 -10.54 -15.59
C ILE A 81 -2.42 -12.01 -15.52
N LYS A 82 -1.19 -12.29 -15.99
CA LYS A 82 -0.69 -13.66 -16.17
C LYS A 82 0.06 -14.21 -14.96
N ASN A 83 0.96 -13.44 -14.39
CA ASN A 83 1.86 -13.88 -13.31
C ASN A 83 1.23 -13.60 -11.95
N ILE A 84 0.16 -14.34 -11.62
CA ILE A 84 -0.58 -14.22 -10.38
C ILE A 84 -0.68 -15.58 -9.73
N GLU A 85 -0.34 -15.64 -8.45
CA GLU A 85 -0.40 -16.85 -7.64
C GLU A 85 -1.15 -16.60 -6.33
N GLN A 86 -1.84 -17.62 -5.83
CA GLN A 86 -2.37 -17.59 -4.48
C GLN A 86 -1.26 -17.94 -3.51
N GLY A 87 -1.07 -17.14 -2.46
CA GLY A 87 -0.04 -17.40 -1.46
C GLY A 87 -0.17 -16.53 -0.22
N ASP A 88 0.41 -17.02 0.87
CA ASP A 88 0.46 -16.31 2.16
C ASP A 88 1.74 -15.46 2.24
N ALA A 89 1.63 -14.28 2.83
CA ALA A 89 2.78 -13.41 3.10
C ALA A 89 3.81 -14.05 4.06
N LEU A 90 3.39 -15.06 4.84
CA LEU A 90 4.28 -15.86 5.71
C LEU A 90 4.95 -17.04 4.99
N CYS A 91 4.53 -17.35 3.76
CA CYS A 91 5.11 -18.41 2.93
C CYS A 91 4.90 -18.03 1.45
N ILE A 92 5.70 -17.10 0.96
CA ILE A 92 5.59 -16.59 -0.42
C ILE A 92 5.97 -17.71 -1.40
N PRO A 93 5.11 -18.07 -2.40
CA PRO A 93 5.32 -19.24 -3.28
C PRO A 93 6.38 -18.98 -4.37
N HIS A 94 7.50 -18.38 -3.98
CA HIS A 94 8.60 -18.05 -4.88
C HIS A 94 9.95 -18.42 -4.27
N ALA A 95 10.93 -18.65 -5.13
CA ALA A 95 12.29 -19.01 -4.73
C ALA A 95 13.01 -17.85 -4.01
N ASN A 96 14.07 -18.18 -3.28
CA ASN A 96 14.96 -17.19 -2.69
C ASN A 96 15.62 -16.36 -3.80
N ASP A 97 15.90 -15.09 -3.52
CA ASP A 97 16.69 -14.20 -4.37
C ASP A 97 16.13 -14.02 -5.80
N GLN A 98 14.81 -14.09 -5.96
CA GLN A 98 14.14 -14.05 -7.26
C GLN A 98 13.82 -12.63 -7.74
N PHE A 99 13.50 -11.69 -6.84
CA PHE A 99 12.94 -10.39 -7.18
C PHE A 99 13.93 -9.24 -6.98
N ASP A 100 13.83 -8.25 -7.85
CA ASP A 100 14.53 -6.96 -7.75
C ASP A 100 13.84 -6.01 -6.77
N VAL A 101 12.50 -6.04 -6.78
CA VAL A 101 11.66 -5.19 -5.95
C VAL A 101 10.54 -6.03 -5.37
N VAL A 102 10.25 -5.85 -4.09
CA VAL A 102 9.04 -6.35 -3.44
C VAL A 102 8.23 -5.18 -2.90
N LEU A 103 6.98 -5.13 -3.27
CA LEU A 103 5.98 -4.18 -2.76
C LEU A 103 5.10 -4.88 -1.75
N ALA A 104 4.81 -4.21 -0.64
CA ALA A 104 3.76 -4.59 0.31
C ALA A 104 2.97 -3.33 0.65
N LEU A 105 1.92 -3.06 -0.12
CA LEU A 105 1.16 -1.82 -0.06
C LEU A 105 -0.12 -2.01 0.76
N ASP A 106 -0.04 -1.68 2.05
CA ASP A 106 -1.07 -1.91 3.06
C ASP A 106 -1.42 -3.41 3.17
N VAL A 107 -0.42 -4.21 3.54
CA VAL A 107 -0.51 -5.67 3.66
C VAL A 107 -0.20 -6.14 5.07
N ILE A 108 0.91 -5.69 5.67
CA ILE A 108 1.41 -6.26 6.92
C ILE A 108 0.53 -5.96 8.14
N GLU A 109 -0.34 -4.95 8.07
CA GLU A 109 -1.37 -4.69 9.07
C GLU A 109 -2.43 -5.79 9.15
N HIS A 110 -2.58 -6.58 8.09
CA HIS A 110 -3.48 -7.74 8.01
C HIS A 110 -2.81 -9.04 8.48
N VAL A 111 -1.50 -9.03 8.72
CA VAL A 111 -0.73 -10.22 9.12
C VAL A 111 -0.44 -10.17 10.62
N LYS A 112 -0.79 -11.24 11.37
CA LYS A 112 -0.51 -11.29 12.82
C LYS A 112 0.99 -11.25 13.11
N ASP A 113 1.76 -12.05 12.38
CA ASP A 113 3.22 -12.08 12.43
C ASP A 113 3.80 -11.21 11.30
N ASP A 114 3.78 -9.91 11.51
CA ASP A 114 4.31 -8.95 10.54
C ASP A 114 5.85 -9.06 10.35
N ILE A 115 6.56 -9.54 11.37
CA ILE A 115 8.02 -9.79 11.29
C ILE A 115 8.29 -10.99 10.36
N GLY A 116 7.52 -12.07 10.51
CA GLY A 116 7.60 -13.24 9.61
C GLY A 116 7.34 -12.86 8.15
N ALA A 117 6.32 -12.02 7.90
CA ALA A 117 6.05 -11.52 6.55
C ALA A 117 7.21 -10.67 6.00
N ILE A 118 7.82 -9.81 6.81
CA ILE A 118 8.99 -9.00 6.38
C ILE A 118 10.19 -9.91 6.11
N ALA A 119 10.39 -10.98 6.89
CA ALA A 119 11.46 -11.96 6.66
C ALA A 119 11.27 -12.71 5.33
N GLU A 120 10.02 -13.09 4.98
CA GLU A 120 9.69 -13.70 3.69
C GLU A 120 9.92 -12.75 2.52
N MET A 121 9.54 -11.46 2.66
CA MET A 121 9.89 -10.44 1.65
C MET A 121 11.41 -10.37 1.43
N ARG A 122 12.20 -10.45 2.53
CA ARG A 122 13.65 -10.46 2.44
C ARG A 122 14.16 -11.73 1.79
N ARG A 123 13.57 -12.89 2.07
CA ARG A 123 13.97 -14.17 1.47
C ARG A 123 13.87 -14.14 -0.05
N VAL A 124 12.74 -13.67 -0.58
CA VAL A 124 12.47 -13.66 -2.04
C VAL A 124 13.18 -12.53 -2.79
N LEU A 125 13.61 -11.47 -2.09
CA LEU A 125 14.43 -10.40 -2.67
C LEU A 125 15.88 -10.89 -2.90
N ARG A 126 16.46 -10.54 -4.05
CA ARG A 126 17.89 -10.72 -4.31
C ARG A 126 18.73 -9.74 -3.48
N SER A 127 20.01 -10.05 -3.27
CA SER A 127 20.96 -9.10 -2.69
C SER A 127 20.97 -7.79 -3.50
N GLY A 128 20.92 -6.66 -2.79
CA GLY A 128 20.74 -5.33 -3.36
C GLY A 128 19.33 -5.02 -3.85
N GLY A 129 18.36 -5.95 -3.71
CA GLY A 129 16.95 -5.73 -4.02
C GLY A 129 16.28 -4.73 -3.06
N THR A 130 15.21 -4.12 -3.51
CA THR A 130 14.51 -3.04 -2.78
C THR A 130 13.15 -3.53 -2.27
N VAL A 131 12.86 -3.31 -0.99
CA VAL A 131 11.52 -3.47 -0.41
C VAL A 131 10.86 -2.11 -0.25
N ILE A 132 9.57 -2.01 -0.59
CA ILE A 132 8.72 -0.83 -0.38
C ILE A 132 7.50 -1.29 0.42
N VAL A 133 7.38 -0.81 1.64
CA VAL A 133 6.27 -1.16 2.53
C VAL A 133 5.48 0.09 2.87
N THR A 134 4.16 0.05 2.65
CA THR A 134 3.24 1.07 3.16
C THR A 134 2.28 0.46 4.16
N VAL A 135 1.86 1.28 5.13
CA VAL A 135 0.90 0.90 6.18
C VAL A 135 0.05 2.09 6.59
N PRO A 136 -1.16 1.87 7.13
CA PRO A 136 -1.94 2.91 7.78
C PRO A 136 -1.22 3.41 9.04
N ALA A 137 -1.14 4.75 9.16
CA ALA A 137 -0.46 5.40 10.26
C ALA A 137 -1.40 5.69 11.45
N PHE A 138 -0.81 5.79 12.64
CA PHE A 138 -1.39 6.27 13.89
C PHE A 138 -2.64 5.53 14.38
N LYS A 139 -2.50 4.86 15.52
CA LYS A 139 -3.60 4.14 16.18
C LYS A 139 -4.81 5.03 16.51
N PHE A 140 -4.62 6.33 16.74
CA PHE A 140 -5.72 7.26 17.03
C PHE A 140 -6.62 7.53 15.80
N LEU A 141 -6.16 7.23 14.57
CA LEU A 141 -6.94 7.28 13.34
C LEU A 141 -7.76 6.00 13.09
N TRP A 142 -7.71 5.01 14.00
CA TRP A 142 -8.49 3.78 13.88
C TRP A 142 -9.98 4.09 13.66
N GLY A 143 -10.59 3.39 12.71
CA GLY A 143 -11.96 3.64 12.34
C GLY A 143 -12.66 2.44 11.68
N PRO A 144 -13.88 2.67 11.15
CA PRO A 144 -14.66 1.62 10.52
C PRO A 144 -13.96 0.92 9.34
N THR A 145 -13.13 1.64 8.61
CA THR A 145 -12.33 1.08 7.51
C THR A 145 -11.36 0.00 8.01
N ASP A 146 -10.71 0.22 9.17
CA ASP A 146 -9.80 -0.78 9.75
C ASP A 146 -10.55 -2.05 10.15
N ILE A 147 -11.77 -1.89 10.69
CA ILE A 147 -12.62 -3.02 11.06
C ILE A 147 -13.09 -3.77 9.82
N PHE A 148 -13.55 -3.05 8.80
CA PHE A 148 -14.04 -3.63 7.55
C PHE A 148 -12.98 -4.42 6.80
N PHE A 149 -11.74 -3.92 6.78
CA PHE A 149 -10.61 -4.61 6.16
C PHE A 149 -9.88 -5.58 7.10
N HIS A 150 -10.39 -5.78 8.33
CA HIS A 150 -9.81 -6.70 9.32
C HIS A 150 -8.36 -6.40 9.67
N HIS A 151 -8.01 -5.10 9.82
CA HIS A 151 -6.68 -4.73 10.28
C HIS A 151 -6.43 -5.22 11.71
N TYR A 152 -5.23 -5.69 12.00
CA TYR A 152 -4.80 -5.97 13.37
C TYR A 152 -4.21 -4.74 14.03
N ARG A 153 -3.63 -3.81 13.25
CA ARG A 153 -2.89 -2.66 13.79
C ARG A 153 -2.73 -1.53 12.79
N ARG A 154 -2.35 -0.36 13.35
CA ARG A 154 -1.79 0.79 12.64
C ARG A 154 -0.42 1.09 13.23
N TYR A 155 0.46 1.70 12.47
CA TYR A 155 1.87 1.89 12.83
C TYR A 155 2.24 3.34 13.08
N ARG A 156 3.26 3.55 13.94
CA ARG A 156 4.07 4.75 13.88
C ARG A 156 5.26 4.50 12.95
N LEU A 157 5.75 5.55 12.28
CA LEU A 157 6.84 5.43 11.31
C LEU A 157 8.10 4.78 11.91
N HIS A 158 8.47 5.15 13.15
CA HIS A 158 9.64 4.58 13.82
C HIS A 158 9.47 3.08 14.13
N GLU A 159 8.25 2.63 14.45
CA GLU A 159 7.95 1.22 14.69
C GLU A 159 8.13 0.39 13.42
N LEU A 160 7.54 0.87 12.31
CA LEU A 160 7.70 0.23 11.00
C LEU A 160 9.16 0.19 10.58
N LYS A 161 9.87 1.32 10.68
CA LYS A 161 11.29 1.43 10.35
C LYS A 161 12.11 0.41 11.16
N SER A 162 11.92 0.37 12.48
CA SER A 162 12.65 -0.56 13.36
C SER A 162 12.39 -2.03 13.01
N LYS A 163 11.16 -2.39 12.65
CA LYS A 163 10.82 -3.77 12.22
C LYS A 163 11.57 -4.15 10.93
N ILE A 164 11.56 -3.27 9.94
CA ILE A 164 12.26 -3.48 8.67
C ILE A 164 13.78 -3.61 8.90
N GLU A 165 14.38 -2.73 9.71
CA GLU A 165 15.81 -2.78 10.04
C GLU A 165 16.19 -4.07 10.79
N ARG A 166 15.40 -4.48 11.80
CA ARG A 166 15.62 -5.72 12.55
C ARG A 166 15.48 -6.98 11.70
N SER A 167 14.72 -6.91 10.62
CA SER A 167 14.60 -8.00 9.64
C SER A 167 15.76 -8.03 8.64
N GLY A 168 16.81 -7.21 8.81
CA GLY A 168 18.05 -7.25 8.03
C GLY A 168 17.99 -6.42 6.75
N PHE A 169 17.22 -5.32 6.74
CA PHE A 169 17.23 -4.36 5.65
C PHE A 169 17.96 -3.07 6.06
N SER A 170 18.75 -2.52 5.14
CA SER A 170 19.27 -1.16 5.25
C SER A 170 18.22 -0.15 4.80
N VAL A 171 17.57 0.56 5.76
CA VAL A 171 16.54 1.55 5.47
C VAL A 171 17.16 2.86 5.03
N PHE A 172 16.82 3.33 3.85
CA PHE A 172 17.33 4.59 3.28
C PHE A 172 16.25 5.65 3.03
N LYS A 173 14.97 5.28 3.12
CA LYS A 173 13.84 6.22 3.05
C LYS A 173 12.79 5.80 4.06
N SER A 174 12.33 6.76 4.87
CA SER A 174 11.16 6.59 5.73
C SER A 174 10.41 7.91 5.83
N SER A 175 9.10 7.88 5.61
CA SER A 175 8.26 9.09 5.59
C SER A 175 6.82 8.73 5.92
N TYR A 176 6.08 9.70 6.44
CA TYR A 176 4.64 9.66 6.29
C TYR A 176 4.25 10.13 4.90
N PHE A 177 3.01 9.83 4.48
CA PHE A 177 2.39 10.35 3.27
C PHE A 177 0.88 10.48 3.48
N ASN A 178 0.17 11.05 2.50
CA ASN A 178 -1.17 11.62 2.68
C ASN A 178 -1.16 12.75 3.73
N THR A 179 -0.13 13.56 3.69
CA THR A 179 0.16 14.64 4.63
C THR A 179 -0.82 15.78 4.46
N PHE A 180 -1.12 16.17 3.23
CA PHE A 180 -2.04 17.28 2.96
C PHE A 180 -3.49 16.97 3.32
N LEU A 181 -3.87 15.71 3.31
CA LEU A 181 -5.20 15.26 3.76
C LEU A 181 -5.29 14.96 5.25
N PHE A 182 -4.15 14.92 5.94
CA PHE A 182 -4.11 14.62 7.38
C PHE A 182 -4.85 15.66 8.22
N PRO A 183 -4.68 17.00 8.05
CA PRO A 183 -5.36 17.98 8.88
C PRO A 183 -6.90 17.88 8.83
N PRO A 184 -7.56 17.83 7.67
CA PRO A 184 -9.01 17.69 7.62
C PRO A 184 -9.49 16.35 8.20
N VAL A 185 -8.80 15.25 7.93
CA VAL A 185 -9.15 13.94 8.51
C VAL A 185 -8.98 13.94 10.02
N PHE A 186 -7.89 14.52 10.54
CA PHE A 186 -7.65 14.65 11.97
C PHE A 186 -8.73 15.49 12.64
N LEU A 187 -9.10 16.62 12.05
CA LEU A 187 -10.17 17.50 12.56
C LEU A 187 -11.51 16.76 12.63
N VAL A 188 -11.89 16.05 11.58
CA VAL A 188 -13.12 15.24 11.56
C VAL A 188 -13.09 14.20 12.67
N LYS A 189 -11.98 13.46 12.85
CA LYS A 189 -11.83 12.47 13.93
C LYS A 189 -11.92 13.12 15.31
N LEU A 190 -11.36 14.31 15.50
CA LEU A 190 -11.39 15.04 16.76
C LEU A 190 -12.84 15.47 17.09
N LEU A 191 -13.56 16.02 16.11
CA LEU A 191 -14.96 16.41 16.27
C LEU A 191 -15.87 15.21 16.55
N MET A 192 -15.71 14.11 15.82
CA MET A 192 -16.48 12.89 16.05
C MET A 192 -16.28 12.35 17.47
N LYS A 193 -15.03 12.35 17.96
CA LYS A 193 -14.72 11.93 19.33
C LYS A 193 -15.30 12.90 20.37
N GLY A 194 -15.21 14.22 20.14
CA GLY A 194 -15.71 15.25 21.06
C GLY A 194 -17.24 15.25 21.18
N PHE A 195 -17.94 15.00 20.08
CA PHE A 195 -19.40 14.97 20.04
C PHE A 195 -20.02 13.57 20.17
N HIS A 196 -19.21 12.54 20.44
CA HIS A 196 -19.67 11.13 20.54
C HIS A 196 -20.50 10.67 19.33
N LEU A 197 -20.18 11.18 18.14
CA LEU A 197 -20.90 10.83 16.91
C LEU A 197 -20.66 9.36 16.53
N PRO A 198 -21.71 8.65 16.06
CA PRO A 198 -21.57 7.24 15.71
C PRO A 198 -20.63 7.05 14.51
N MET A 199 -19.78 6.04 14.59
CA MET A 199 -18.83 5.67 13.53
C MET A 199 -19.51 5.33 12.18
N LYS A 200 -20.82 5.08 12.17
CA LYS A 200 -21.60 4.79 10.96
C LYS A 200 -21.61 5.96 9.97
N LEU A 201 -21.59 7.20 10.46
CA LEU A 201 -21.50 8.41 9.61
C LEU A 201 -20.22 8.47 8.79
N GLU A 202 -19.10 7.93 9.30
CA GLU A 202 -17.81 7.93 8.63
C GLU A 202 -17.82 7.07 7.35
N ASN A 203 -18.55 5.95 7.38
CA ASN A 203 -18.68 5.07 6.22
C ASN A 203 -19.53 5.67 5.10
N GLU A 204 -20.59 6.39 5.45
CA GLU A 204 -21.48 7.02 4.47
C GLU A 204 -20.85 8.24 3.81
N VAL A 205 -20.12 9.05 4.58
CA VAL A 205 -19.44 10.25 4.07
C VAL A 205 -18.21 9.88 3.20
N SER A 206 -17.46 8.85 3.59
CA SER A 206 -16.23 8.49 2.86
C SER A 206 -16.48 7.76 1.54
N ARG A 207 -17.56 7.00 1.40
CA ARG A 207 -17.82 6.19 0.20
C ARG A 207 -18.73 6.87 -0.83
N ASN A 208 -19.79 7.57 -0.40
CA ASN A 208 -20.84 8.00 -1.32
C ASN A 208 -20.74 9.47 -1.75
N VAL A 209 -20.31 10.38 -0.88
CA VAL A 209 -20.39 11.83 -1.15
C VAL A 209 -19.23 12.34 -2.01
N ILE A 210 -18.04 11.75 -1.87
CA ILE A 210 -16.84 12.24 -2.58
C ILE A 210 -16.71 11.64 -3.99
N ASN A 211 -17.27 10.44 -4.21
CA ASN A 211 -17.15 9.73 -5.49
C ASN A 211 -17.93 10.38 -6.65
N ASP A 212 -19.04 11.05 -6.36
CA ASP A 212 -19.94 11.55 -7.41
C ASP A 212 -19.57 12.95 -7.92
N ILE A 213 -18.67 13.67 -7.24
CA ILE A 213 -18.28 15.01 -7.64
C ILE A 213 -16.95 14.98 -8.40
N TRP A 214 -17.01 14.94 -9.74
CA TRP A 214 -15.85 14.89 -10.63
C TRP A 214 -14.77 15.96 -10.35
N ILE A 215 -15.16 17.18 -10.00
CA ILE A 215 -14.23 18.28 -9.66
C ILE A 215 -13.46 17.95 -8.39
N VAL A 216 -14.14 17.43 -7.35
CA VAL A 216 -13.52 17.05 -6.08
C VAL A 216 -12.51 15.91 -6.32
N ASN A 217 -12.88 14.89 -7.09
CA ASN A 217 -11.98 13.81 -7.49
C ASN A 217 -10.70 14.33 -8.15
N LYS A 218 -10.80 15.30 -9.05
CA LYS A 218 -9.63 15.90 -9.72
C LYS A 218 -8.75 16.68 -8.76
N ILE A 219 -9.34 17.50 -7.87
CA ILE A 219 -8.59 18.30 -6.89
C ILE A 219 -7.83 17.36 -5.93
N LEU A 220 -8.53 16.37 -5.37
CA LEU A 220 -7.92 15.41 -4.44
C LEU A 220 -6.82 14.58 -5.12
N TYR A 221 -7.02 14.13 -6.35
CA TYR A 221 -5.97 13.47 -7.13
C TYR A 221 -4.78 14.41 -7.39
N GLY A 222 -5.03 15.69 -7.69
CA GLY A 222 -3.98 16.70 -7.85
C GLY A 222 -3.11 16.88 -6.61
N ILE A 223 -3.71 16.85 -5.42
CA ILE A 223 -2.99 16.85 -4.13
C ILE A 223 -2.09 15.65 -4.01
N PHE A 224 -2.60 14.43 -4.29
CA PHE A 224 -1.76 13.21 -4.29
C PHE A 224 -0.64 13.25 -5.32
N PHE A 225 -0.92 13.80 -6.50
CA PHE A 225 0.09 13.95 -7.54
C PHE A 225 1.24 14.86 -7.06
N LEU A 226 0.92 16.01 -6.49
CA LEU A 226 1.92 16.92 -5.90
C LEU A 226 2.72 16.22 -4.82
N GLU A 227 2.04 15.53 -3.90
CA GLU A 227 2.69 14.78 -2.83
C GLU A 227 3.59 13.66 -3.37
N SER A 228 3.18 12.96 -4.43
CA SER A 228 3.99 11.93 -5.09
C SER A 228 5.30 12.45 -5.66
N VAL A 229 5.34 13.73 -6.06
CA VAL A 229 6.55 14.40 -6.52
C VAL A 229 7.43 14.79 -5.33
N LEU A 230 6.85 15.44 -4.33
CA LEU A 230 7.56 15.92 -3.15
C LEU A 230 8.14 14.78 -2.30
N LEU A 231 7.39 13.70 -2.12
CA LEU A 231 7.78 12.54 -1.32
C LEU A 231 9.09 11.90 -1.79
N LYS A 232 9.44 12.04 -3.06
CA LYS A 232 10.73 11.58 -3.58
C LYS A 232 11.93 12.28 -2.93
N TYR A 233 11.76 13.53 -2.52
CA TYR A 233 12.84 14.40 -2.07
C TYR A 233 12.74 14.75 -0.59
N VAL A 234 11.54 14.81 -0.04
CA VAL A 234 11.26 15.22 1.33
C VAL A 234 10.70 14.06 2.15
N ASN A 235 11.00 14.03 3.45
CA ASN A 235 10.35 13.16 4.41
C ASN A 235 9.33 13.98 5.19
N PHE A 236 8.07 13.59 5.11
CA PHE A 236 7.00 14.26 5.85
C PHE A 236 6.94 13.76 7.30
N PRO A 237 6.76 14.67 8.28
CA PRO A 237 6.76 14.31 9.69
C PRO A 237 5.43 13.73 10.18
N PHE A 238 4.35 13.84 9.41
CA PHE A 238 3.02 13.30 9.70
C PHE A 238 2.25 12.99 8.41
N GLY A 239 1.22 12.15 8.50
CA GLY A 239 0.35 11.76 7.39
C GLY A 239 -0.58 10.64 7.79
N ILE A 240 -1.55 10.29 6.95
CA ILE A 240 -2.52 9.21 7.21
C ILE A 240 -1.87 7.83 7.06
N SER A 241 -0.84 7.74 6.25
CA SER A 241 -0.09 6.50 5.95
C SER A 241 1.40 6.70 6.16
N ALA A 242 2.13 5.62 6.36
CA ALA A 242 3.60 5.61 6.47
C ALA A 242 4.20 4.75 5.37
N VAL A 243 5.40 5.11 4.91
CA VAL A 243 6.18 4.34 3.94
C VAL A 243 7.61 4.17 4.45
N VAL A 244 8.13 2.95 4.28
CA VAL A 244 9.54 2.63 4.50
C VAL A 244 10.08 1.93 3.27
N ILE A 245 11.27 2.33 2.84
CA ILE A 245 11.99 1.74 1.73
C ILE A 245 13.35 1.26 2.25
N GLY A 246 13.59 -0.02 2.10
CA GLY A 246 14.83 -0.68 2.52
C GLY A 246 15.48 -1.45 1.38
N ARG A 247 16.74 -1.80 1.58
CA ARG A 247 17.52 -2.64 0.67
C ARG A 247 17.97 -3.88 1.38
N LYS A 248 17.91 -5.02 0.72
CA LYS A 248 18.55 -6.25 1.18
C LYS A 248 20.05 -6.13 0.92
N ASP A 249 20.84 -6.20 1.97
CA ASP A 249 22.31 -6.21 1.90
C ASP A 249 22.82 -7.56 1.38
#